data_c658726a0827905af99211845f3d8ee4
#
_entry.id   c658726a0827905af99211845f3d8ee4
#
_cell.length_a   1.000
_cell.length_b   1.000
_cell.length_c   1.000
_cell.angle_alpha   90.00
_cell.angle_beta   90.00
_cell.angle_gamma   90.00
#
_symmetry.space_group_name_H-M   'P 1'
#
loop_
_entity.id
_entity.type
_entity.pdbx_description
1 polymer ?
#
loop_
_entity_poly.entity_id
_entity_poly.type
_entity_poly.pdbx_seq_one_letter_code
_entity_poly.pdbx_strand_id
1 'polypeptide(L)'
;KNHHPDQHKLIFDPNNPKKAFSAQDGGISVTFDATVTPVSWSLREDGYNVTQFYTVSVHPDSADRRIIGGTQDNGSPFFKFNTFGDHTASIDASSGDGSFTYMGSNYFLTSSQRGRIIRYNYNSTGDPTNWSYISPSEASGQLFIHPFAADPTNENYVAYPSGNHIFLNKEMTTLARNTGEENMNGWSRLRHISVGSGHTVTAISFSKRRPSSRLYLGGSSDTGKPTILRMDDMEDDSTFTVTTINGADEGSYIHDIHVNPENGNEVLVVLSNYEVESLFHSSNGGSTWTAVGGNLEGENGPSFRAAAIAPTDGGGSYYYAGTSIGLYMTDELNGADTEWVPTGLQTMGAPIIADLDYRESDDLLVAATHGRGIFVGEVPLKVSNEEELAPLTHDKKIQLLGNYPNPFNPSTQIAFELLVPARVQLDIYDIQGRKIAALLSGSVVSAGRHEQLFDAARLSSGTYFYRLQAFSLGGEMLINTTRTMSLVK
;
A
#
# COMPACT_ATOMS: atom_id res chain seq x y z
N LYS A 1 29.14 17.26 0.41
CA LYS A 1 28.21 17.09 -0.72
C LYS A 1 27.74 15.64 -0.74
N ASN A 2 26.49 15.39 -1.10
CA ASN A 2 25.82 14.08 -1.14
C ASN A 2 25.76 13.38 0.23
N HIS A 3 25.26 14.06 1.23
CA HIS A 3 25.08 13.55 2.57
C HIS A 3 23.78 14.09 3.13
N HIS A 4 22.92 13.23 3.62
CA HIS A 4 21.63 13.61 4.21
C HIS A 4 21.87 14.52 5.43
N PRO A 5 21.05 15.55 5.67
CA PRO A 5 21.24 16.46 6.80
C PRO A 5 21.08 15.79 8.16
N ASP A 6 20.11 14.88 8.29
CA ASP A 6 19.72 14.25 9.54
C ASP A 6 20.58 12.99 9.78
N GLN A 7 21.55 13.12 10.66
CA GLN A 7 22.57 12.10 10.91
C GLN A 7 22.44 11.54 12.33
N HIS A 8 22.47 10.21 12.44
CA HIS A 8 22.28 9.50 13.71
C HIS A 8 23.56 8.96 14.29
N LYS A 9 24.48 8.47 13.45
CA LYS A 9 25.72 7.86 13.91
C LYS A 9 26.86 8.06 12.94
N LEU A 10 28.01 8.45 13.47
CA LEU A 10 29.29 8.50 12.75
C LEU A 10 30.26 7.50 13.40
N ILE A 11 30.85 6.61 12.59
CA ILE A 11 31.82 5.61 13.04
C ILE A 11 33.05 5.68 12.14
N PHE A 12 34.24 5.79 12.75
CA PHE A 12 35.50 5.70 12.03
C PHE A 12 35.95 4.24 11.92
N ASP A 13 36.58 3.91 10.78
CA ASP A 13 37.20 2.61 10.57
C ASP A 13 38.38 2.47 11.55
N PRO A 14 38.44 1.44 12.40
CA PRO A 14 39.48 1.26 13.40
C PRO A 14 40.87 1.04 12.78
N ASN A 15 40.91 0.58 11.52
CA ASN A 15 42.15 0.31 10.79
C ASN A 15 42.56 1.46 9.85
N ASN A 16 41.64 2.41 9.60
CA ASN A 16 41.88 3.57 8.76
C ASN A 16 41.16 4.80 9.30
N PRO A 17 41.80 5.64 10.11
CA PRO A 17 41.17 6.80 10.77
C PRO A 17 40.70 7.89 9.81
N LYS A 18 41.04 7.81 8.52
CA LYS A 18 40.52 8.70 7.49
C LYS A 18 39.15 8.25 6.95
N LYS A 19 38.84 6.95 7.06
CA LYS A 19 37.61 6.37 6.57
C LYS A 19 36.52 6.41 7.65
N ALA A 20 35.33 6.90 7.30
CA ALA A 20 34.22 6.93 8.21
C ALA A 20 32.91 6.49 7.51
N PHE A 21 32.00 5.98 8.33
CA PHE A 21 30.64 5.62 7.95
C PHE A 21 29.65 6.50 8.69
N SER A 22 28.62 6.94 8.00
CA SER A 22 27.51 7.71 8.58
C SER A 22 26.20 6.97 8.37
N ALA A 23 25.45 6.73 9.44
CA ALA A 23 24.06 6.31 9.39
C ALA A 23 23.18 7.56 9.50
N GLN A 24 22.19 7.66 8.62
CA GLN A 24 21.36 8.85 8.43
C GLN A 24 19.98 8.45 7.89
N ASP A 25 19.01 9.36 7.87
CA ASP A 25 17.65 9.07 7.37
C ASP A 25 17.62 8.75 5.87
N GLY A 26 18.63 9.16 5.10
CA GLY A 26 18.86 8.73 3.71
C GLY A 26 19.62 7.42 3.57
N GLY A 27 19.86 6.62 4.64
CA GLY A 27 20.57 5.34 4.57
C GLY A 27 21.99 5.37 5.15
N ILE A 28 22.95 4.73 4.49
CA ILE A 28 24.34 4.63 4.92
C ILE A 28 25.27 5.29 3.90
N SER A 29 26.15 6.17 4.38
CA SER A 29 27.18 6.80 3.57
C SER A 29 28.58 6.41 4.06
N VAL A 30 29.55 6.37 3.15
CA VAL A 30 30.96 6.19 3.48
C VAL A 30 31.80 7.33 2.90
N THR A 31 32.73 7.84 3.68
CA THR A 31 33.86 8.63 3.18
C THR A 31 35.14 7.85 3.29
N PHE A 32 36.01 7.96 2.29
CA PHE A 32 37.33 7.36 2.31
C PHE A 32 38.42 8.30 2.84
N ASP A 33 38.12 9.61 2.93
CA ASP A 33 39.00 10.59 3.57
C ASP A 33 38.16 11.68 4.25
N ALA A 34 38.03 11.56 5.56
CA ALA A 34 37.32 12.53 6.40
C ALA A 34 38.19 13.78 6.73
N THR A 35 39.44 13.83 6.29
CA THR A 35 40.37 14.93 6.59
C THR A 35 40.34 16.04 5.53
N VAL A 36 39.70 15.80 4.38
CA VAL A 36 39.60 16.77 3.29
C VAL A 36 38.42 17.73 3.49
N THR A 37 38.50 18.91 2.92
CA THR A 37 37.40 19.89 2.95
C THR A 37 37.09 20.38 1.53
N PRO A 38 35.84 20.20 1.04
CA PRO A 38 34.71 19.53 1.68
C PRO A 38 34.87 18.00 1.66
N VAL A 39 34.39 17.33 2.71
CA VAL A 39 34.31 15.86 2.76
C VAL A 39 33.34 15.39 1.68
N SER A 40 33.75 14.36 0.92
CA SER A 40 32.91 13.68 -0.06
C SER A 40 32.37 12.37 0.53
N TRP A 41 31.07 12.17 0.42
CA TRP A 41 30.39 10.96 0.87
C TRP A 41 29.84 10.17 -0.32
N SER A 42 29.93 8.86 -0.25
CA SER A 42 29.36 7.91 -1.20
C SER A 42 28.26 7.13 -0.52
N LEU A 43 27.06 7.16 -1.06
CA LEU A 43 25.92 6.38 -0.61
C LEU A 43 26.20 4.87 -0.77
N ARG A 44 25.63 4.05 0.11
CA ARG A 44 25.73 2.60 0.14
C ARG A 44 24.34 2.00 0.31
N GLU A 45 23.50 2.25 -0.68
CA GLU A 45 22.06 1.95 -0.66
C GLU A 45 21.67 0.84 -1.64
N ASP A 46 22.56 0.43 -2.54
CA ASP A 46 22.27 -0.58 -3.55
C ASP A 46 21.79 -1.89 -2.89
N GLY A 47 20.54 -2.27 -3.19
CA GLY A 47 19.90 -3.44 -2.58
C GLY A 47 19.39 -3.24 -1.16
N TYR A 48 19.48 -2.03 -0.60
CA TYR A 48 19.00 -1.67 0.73
C TYR A 48 17.58 -1.11 0.65
N ASN A 49 16.61 -2.00 0.64
CA ASN A 49 15.19 -1.64 0.45
C ASN A 49 14.50 -1.37 1.79
N VAL A 50 14.67 -0.15 2.33
CA VAL A 50 14.12 0.27 3.63
C VAL A 50 13.38 1.60 3.57
N THR A 51 13.09 2.10 2.38
CA THR A 51 12.37 3.37 2.20
C THR A 51 10.99 3.30 2.82
N GLN A 52 10.65 4.32 3.61
CA GLN A 52 9.35 4.47 4.26
C GLN A 52 8.46 5.33 3.39
N PHE A 53 7.50 4.70 2.71
CA PHE A 53 6.51 5.39 1.90
C PHE A 53 5.30 5.82 2.73
N TYR A 54 4.76 6.98 2.42
CA TYR A 54 3.45 7.45 2.86
C TYR A 54 2.38 7.15 1.83
N THR A 55 2.69 7.41 0.54
CA THR A 55 1.75 7.25 -0.57
C THR A 55 2.46 6.70 -1.81
N VAL A 56 1.67 6.23 -2.77
CA VAL A 56 2.13 5.79 -4.08
C VAL A 56 1.11 6.13 -5.15
N SER A 57 1.59 6.40 -6.37
CA SER A 57 0.73 6.51 -7.54
C SER A 57 1.40 5.88 -8.75
N VAL A 58 0.66 5.09 -9.52
CA VAL A 58 1.10 4.45 -10.76
C VAL A 58 0.51 5.16 -11.98
N HIS A 59 1.25 5.23 -13.06
CA HIS A 59 0.76 5.80 -14.32
C HIS A 59 -0.48 5.03 -14.82
N PRO A 60 -1.55 5.70 -15.29
CA PRO A 60 -2.82 5.05 -15.61
C PRO A 60 -2.79 4.15 -16.86
N ASP A 61 -1.79 4.30 -17.74
CA ASP A 61 -1.62 3.47 -18.96
C ASP A 61 -0.88 2.17 -18.62
N SER A 62 -1.44 1.02 -19.00
CA SER A 62 -0.87 -0.31 -18.79
C SER A 62 0.48 -0.53 -19.48
N ALA A 63 0.78 0.18 -20.57
CA ALA A 63 2.07 0.14 -21.23
C ALA A 63 3.16 0.92 -20.47
N ASP A 64 2.75 1.79 -19.55
CA ASP A 64 3.64 2.68 -18.81
C ASP A 64 4.01 2.07 -17.45
N ARG A 65 5.28 2.18 -17.08
CA ARG A 65 5.83 1.62 -15.83
C ARG A 65 6.43 2.69 -14.94
N ARG A 66 5.85 3.90 -14.99
CA ARG A 66 6.21 4.98 -14.07
C ARG A 66 5.44 4.85 -12.78
N ILE A 67 6.14 5.04 -11.68
CA ILE A 67 5.58 5.10 -10.32
C ILE A 67 6.20 6.30 -9.61
N ILE A 68 5.42 6.98 -8.79
CA ILE A 68 5.90 7.98 -7.85
C ILE A 68 5.39 7.66 -6.45
N GLY A 69 6.17 7.93 -5.42
CA GLY A 69 5.70 7.82 -4.05
C GLY A 69 6.19 8.98 -3.19
N GLY A 70 5.43 9.33 -2.18
CA GLY A 70 5.87 10.24 -1.12
C GLY A 70 6.55 9.47 -0.01
N THR A 71 7.69 9.96 0.51
CA THR A 71 8.49 9.23 1.51
C THR A 71 8.86 10.10 2.68
N GLN A 72 9.04 9.48 3.83
CA GLN A 72 9.60 10.16 4.99
C GLN A 72 11.06 10.53 4.72
N ASP A 73 11.41 11.79 4.96
CA ASP A 73 12.74 12.41 4.91
C ASP A 73 13.49 12.34 3.57
N ASN A 74 12.94 11.62 2.57
CA ASN A 74 13.61 11.35 1.30
C ASN A 74 12.83 11.87 0.07
N GLY A 75 11.98 12.87 0.27
CA GLY A 75 11.23 13.52 -0.79
C GLY A 75 10.22 12.61 -1.50
N SER A 76 10.07 12.80 -2.80
CA SER A 76 9.15 12.00 -3.62
C SER A 76 9.91 11.36 -4.78
N PRO A 77 10.40 10.14 -4.61
CA PRO A 77 11.11 9.42 -5.67
C PRO A 77 10.15 9.06 -6.81
N PHE A 78 10.51 9.49 -8.01
CA PHE A 78 9.86 9.14 -9.26
C PHE A 78 10.70 8.05 -9.96
N PHE A 79 10.07 6.94 -10.28
CA PHE A 79 10.67 5.79 -10.92
C PHE A 79 10.16 5.60 -12.33
N LYS A 80 11.03 5.16 -13.24
CA LYS A 80 10.70 4.77 -14.59
C LYS A 80 11.34 3.42 -14.87
N PHE A 81 10.55 2.37 -14.77
CA PHE A 81 11.00 1.00 -14.96
C PHE A 81 10.96 0.59 -16.44
N ASN A 82 11.90 -0.23 -16.89
CA ASN A 82 11.77 -0.96 -18.15
C ASN A 82 10.85 -2.18 -17.94
N THR A 83 11.03 -2.87 -16.84
CA THR A 83 10.19 -3.96 -16.36
C THR A 83 10.03 -3.81 -14.85
N PHE A 84 8.84 -4.03 -14.31
CA PHE A 84 8.66 -4.01 -12.85
C PHE A 84 9.54 -5.10 -12.21
N GLY A 85 10.20 -4.72 -11.11
CA GLY A 85 11.18 -5.57 -10.44
C GLY A 85 12.63 -5.32 -10.84
N ASP A 86 12.88 -4.58 -11.93
CA ASP A 86 14.23 -4.14 -12.28
C ASP A 86 14.73 -3.06 -11.30
N HIS A 87 16.04 -3.07 -11.05
CA HIS A 87 16.68 -1.95 -10.37
C HIS A 87 16.63 -0.71 -11.26
N THR A 88 16.10 0.38 -10.74
CA THR A 88 16.12 1.67 -11.44
C THR A 88 16.46 2.78 -10.44
N ALA A 89 17.17 3.80 -10.93
CA ALA A 89 17.40 5.00 -10.16
C ALA A 89 16.13 5.85 -10.14
N SER A 90 15.85 6.48 -9.01
CA SER A 90 14.77 7.47 -8.88
C SER A 90 15.26 8.87 -9.23
N ILE A 91 14.31 9.74 -9.59
CA ILE A 91 14.49 11.17 -9.67
C ILE A 91 13.71 11.78 -8.51
N ASP A 92 14.37 12.59 -7.68
CA ASP A 92 13.67 13.28 -6.59
C ASP A 92 12.80 14.41 -7.14
N ALA A 93 11.50 14.25 -6.99
CA ALA A 93 10.52 15.24 -7.45
C ALA A 93 10.11 16.25 -6.38
N SER A 94 10.43 16.00 -5.12
CA SER A 94 10.27 16.95 -4.00
C SER A 94 11.41 16.82 -3.01
N SER A 95 11.39 17.62 -1.93
CA SER A 95 12.38 17.57 -0.86
C SER A 95 11.70 17.51 0.51
N GLY A 96 12.45 17.13 1.54
CA GLY A 96 11.93 16.90 2.89
C GLY A 96 11.08 15.62 2.94
N ASP A 97 9.95 15.66 3.67
CA ASP A 97 8.97 14.59 3.60
C ASP A 97 8.13 14.76 2.33
N GLY A 98 8.27 13.81 1.40
CA GLY A 98 7.32 13.66 0.30
C GLY A 98 5.98 13.21 0.88
N SER A 99 4.89 13.81 0.41
CA SER A 99 3.57 13.56 0.95
C SER A 99 2.67 12.86 -0.08
N PHE A 100 1.51 13.40 -0.37
CA PHE A 100 0.61 12.83 -1.37
C PHE A 100 1.16 12.97 -2.79
N THR A 101 0.80 12.00 -3.64
CA THR A 101 1.18 11.94 -5.05
C THR A 101 -0.05 11.68 -5.92
N TYR A 102 0.04 12.08 -7.18
CA TYR A 102 -0.91 11.73 -8.24
C TYR A 102 -0.15 11.57 -9.54
N MET A 103 -0.44 10.52 -10.29
CA MET A 103 0.15 10.30 -11.61
C MET A 103 -0.93 10.22 -12.68
N GLY A 104 -0.95 11.21 -13.55
CA GLY A 104 -1.86 11.31 -14.69
C GLY A 104 -1.15 11.11 -16.02
N SER A 105 -1.91 11.16 -17.10
CA SER A 105 -1.40 11.00 -18.48
C SER A 105 -0.58 12.20 -18.96
N ASN A 106 -0.96 13.42 -18.54
CA ASN A 106 -0.35 14.67 -19.02
C ASN A 106 0.68 15.24 -18.04
N TYR A 107 0.51 15.00 -16.76
CA TYR A 107 1.36 15.50 -15.68
C TYR A 107 1.30 14.58 -14.46
N PHE A 108 2.21 14.78 -13.54
CA PHE A 108 2.06 14.27 -12.19
C PHE A 108 2.17 15.38 -11.16
N LEU A 109 1.59 15.12 -10.00
CA LEU A 109 1.67 15.95 -8.81
C LEU A 109 2.42 15.21 -7.72
N THR A 110 3.20 15.94 -6.98
CA THR A 110 3.75 15.50 -5.70
C THR A 110 3.69 16.65 -4.71
N SER A 111 3.67 16.34 -3.43
CA SER A 111 3.75 17.38 -2.40
C SER A 111 4.84 17.09 -1.40
N SER A 112 5.38 18.14 -0.80
CA SER A 112 6.15 18.03 0.42
C SER A 112 5.25 18.23 1.64
N GLN A 113 5.82 18.03 2.84
CA GLN A 113 5.10 18.24 4.10
C GLN A 113 4.35 19.59 4.12
N ARG A 114 3.19 19.60 4.78
CA ARG A 114 2.25 20.73 4.85
C ARG A 114 1.63 21.12 3.51
N GLY A 115 1.58 20.14 2.56
CA GLY A 115 0.79 20.23 1.32
C GLY A 115 1.34 21.18 0.26
N ARG A 116 2.64 21.44 0.25
CA ARG A 116 3.24 22.21 -0.84
C ARG A 116 3.33 21.36 -2.10
N ILE A 117 2.40 21.59 -3.05
CA ILE A 117 2.28 20.78 -4.28
C ILE A 117 3.19 21.31 -5.36
N ILE A 118 3.85 20.36 -6.04
CA ILE A 118 4.65 20.59 -7.25
C ILE A 118 4.01 19.79 -8.38
N ARG A 119 3.73 20.46 -9.49
CA ARG A 119 3.32 19.84 -10.76
C ARG A 119 4.53 19.67 -11.66
N TYR A 120 4.69 18.50 -12.25
CA TYR A 120 5.63 18.21 -13.32
C TYR A 120 4.89 17.79 -14.57
N ASN A 121 5.30 18.32 -15.72
CA ASN A 121 4.88 17.79 -17.01
C ASN A 121 5.85 16.69 -17.45
N TYR A 122 5.47 15.92 -18.45
CA TYR A 122 6.36 14.96 -19.10
C TYR A 122 6.96 15.54 -20.36
N ASN A 123 8.21 15.15 -20.68
CA ASN A 123 8.77 15.34 -22.01
C ASN A 123 8.35 14.19 -22.94
N SER A 124 8.80 14.20 -24.19
CA SER A 124 8.48 13.18 -25.20
C SER A 124 8.97 11.76 -24.85
N THR A 125 9.87 11.64 -23.88
CA THR A 125 10.38 10.36 -23.37
C THR A 125 9.73 9.95 -22.06
N GLY A 126 8.77 10.74 -21.53
CA GLY A 126 8.08 10.48 -20.28
C GLY A 126 8.84 10.87 -19.02
N ASP A 127 9.94 11.61 -19.16
CA ASP A 127 10.71 12.08 -18.00
C ASP A 127 10.13 13.39 -17.44
N PRO A 128 10.29 13.66 -16.12
CA PRO A 128 9.82 14.89 -15.50
C PRO A 128 10.45 16.14 -16.10
N THR A 129 9.63 17.14 -16.36
CA THR A 129 10.08 18.45 -16.88
C THR A 129 9.15 19.57 -16.42
N ASN A 130 9.60 20.81 -16.57
CA ASN A 130 8.76 22.01 -16.37
C ASN A 130 7.98 22.03 -15.04
N TRP A 131 8.65 21.78 -13.94
CA TRP A 131 8.02 21.83 -12.62
C TRP A 131 7.44 23.20 -12.28
N SER A 132 6.39 23.21 -11.45
CA SER A 132 5.64 24.40 -11.06
C SER A 132 5.05 24.23 -9.66
N TYR A 133 5.20 25.24 -8.78
CA TYR A 133 4.42 25.28 -7.55
C TYR A 133 2.99 25.65 -7.87
N ILE A 134 2.04 24.90 -7.31
CA ILE A 134 0.61 25.06 -7.61
C ILE A 134 -0.28 25.10 -6.37
N SER A 135 0.25 24.97 -5.16
CA SER A 135 -0.56 25.05 -3.93
C SER A 135 -1.30 26.39 -3.84
N PRO A 136 -2.58 26.39 -3.37
CA PRO A 136 -3.30 27.64 -3.17
C PRO A 136 -2.72 28.44 -1.99
N SER A 137 -2.24 29.66 -2.24
CA SER A 137 -1.56 30.48 -1.23
C SER A 137 -2.45 30.94 -0.06
N GLU A 138 -3.79 30.88 -0.22
CA GLU A 138 -4.75 31.21 0.84
C GLU A 138 -5.17 30.00 1.68
N ALA A 139 -4.65 28.81 1.41
CA ALA A 139 -4.98 27.62 2.18
C ALA A 139 -4.37 27.71 3.60
N SER A 140 -5.07 27.12 4.56
CA SER A 140 -4.67 27.08 5.96
C SER A 140 -5.15 25.80 6.63
N GLY A 141 -4.54 25.42 7.76
CA GLY A 141 -4.91 24.20 8.48
C GLY A 141 -4.45 22.92 7.78
N GLN A 142 -3.32 23.01 7.06
CA GLN A 142 -2.72 21.84 6.41
C GLN A 142 -2.19 20.86 7.44
N LEU A 143 -2.44 19.57 7.20
CA LEU A 143 -1.82 18.48 7.95
C LEU A 143 -0.33 18.37 7.59
N PHE A 144 0.46 17.69 8.42
CA PHE A 144 1.86 17.41 8.10
C PHE A 144 1.98 16.60 6.81
N ILE A 145 1.31 15.45 6.74
CA ILE A 145 1.05 14.71 5.50
C ILE A 145 -0.32 15.15 5.01
N HIS A 146 -0.33 16.06 4.04
CA HIS A 146 -1.55 16.75 3.62
C HIS A 146 -2.11 16.18 2.33
N PRO A 147 -3.38 15.70 2.32
CA PRO A 147 -3.97 15.10 1.14
C PRO A 147 -4.32 16.14 0.08
N PHE A 148 -4.33 15.70 -1.15
CA PHE A 148 -4.99 16.33 -2.30
C PHE A 148 -5.44 15.23 -3.26
N ALA A 149 -6.34 15.54 -4.18
CA ALA A 149 -6.72 14.60 -5.23
C ALA A 149 -6.89 15.31 -6.58
N ALA A 150 -6.51 14.63 -7.65
CA ALA A 150 -6.84 15.02 -9.02
C ALA A 150 -7.88 14.05 -9.59
N ASP A 151 -8.77 14.57 -10.43
CA ASP A 151 -9.80 13.76 -11.08
C ASP A 151 -9.18 12.88 -12.18
N PRO A 152 -9.26 11.55 -12.08
CA PRO A 152 -8.64 10.64 -13.05
C PRO A 152 -9.31 10.69 -14.43
N THR A 153 -10.50 11.31 -14.55
CA THR A 153 -11.24 11.44 -15.82
C THR A 153 -11.18 12.82 -16.42
N ASN A 154 -10.86 13.82 -15.59
CA ASN A 154 -10.65 15.20 -16.03
C ASN A 154 -9.48 15.83 -15.29
N GLU A 155 -8.28 15.63 -15.79
CA GLU A 155 -7.03 16.13 -15.18
C GLU A 155 -6.97 17.65 -14.98
N ASN A 156 -7.99 18.42 -15.42
CA ASN A 156 -8.11 19.84 -15.05
C ASN A 156 -8.59 20.02 -13.61
N TYR A 157 -9.28 19.02 -13.04
CA TYR A 157 -9.83 19.14 -11.69
C TYR A 157 -8.84 18.62 -10.65
N VAL A 158 -8.45 19.52 -9.75
CA VAL A 158 -7.66 19.17 -8.56
C VAL A 158 -8.32 19.80 -7.34
N ALA A 159 -8.61 18.99 -6.33
CA ALA A 159 -9.16 19.44 -5.07
C ALA A 159 -8.08 19.42 -3.97
N TYR A 160 -8.06 20.49 -3.18
CA TYR A 160 -7.08 20.71 -2.11
C TYR A 160 -7.79 21.09 -0.81
N PRO A 161 -7.70 20.30 0.25
CA PRO A 161 -8.27 20.59 1.56
C PRO A 161 -7.68 21.82 2.23
N SER A 162 -8.49 22.52 3.02
CA SER A 162 -8.07 23.65 3.85
C SER A 162 -8.91 23.68 5.13
N GLY A 163 -8.44 23.03 6.18
CA GLY A 163 -9.22 22.77 7.37
C GLY A 163 -10.44 21.92 7.04
N ASN A 164 -11.65 22.43 7.25
CA ASN A 164 -12.90 21.71 7.02
C ASN A 164 -13.55 21.96 5.64
N HIS A 165 -12.93 22.70 4.75
CA HIS A 165 -13.40 23.02 3.39
C HIS A 165 -12.30 22.76 2.36
N ILE A 166 -12.56 23.10 1.08
CA ILE A 166 -11.63 22.84 -0.03
C ILE A 166 -11.38 24.06 -0.89
N PHE A 167 -10.25 24.04 -1.60
CA PHE A 167 -10.02 24.74 -2.85
C PHE A 167 -10.18 23.77 -4.01
N LEU A 168 -10.76 24.24 -5.11
CA LEU A 168 -10.91 23.49 -6.36
C LEU A 168 -10.23 24.25 -7.49
N ASN A 169 -9.35 23.58 -8.22
CA ASN A 169 -8.78 24.04 -9.48
C ASN A 169 -9.48 23.33 -10.64
N LYS A 170 -9.86 24.07 -11.67
CA LYS A 170 -10.55 23.55 -12.87
C LYS A 170 -9.72 23.73 -14.16
N GLU A 171 -8.47 24.16 -14.05
CA GLU A 171 -7.62 24.57 -15.18
C GLU A 171 -6.21 23.95 -15.08
N MET A 172 -6.03 22.84 -14.33
CA MET A 172 -4.71 22.33 -13.95
C MET A 172 -3.80 22.05 -15.14
N THR A 173 -4.33 21.54 -16.26
CA THR A 173 -3.54 21.23 -17.46
C THR A 173 -3.06 22.47 -18.20
N THR A 174 -3.75 23.59 -18.05
CA THR A 174 -3.49 24.85 -18.77
C THR A 174 -2.79 25.91 -17.91
N LEU A 175 -2.61 25.67 -16.61
CA LEU A 175 -1.93 26.60 -15.72
C LEU A 175 -0.54 26.97 -16.24
N ALA A 176 -0.27 28.26 -16.30
CA ALA A 176 1.05 28.77 -16.64
C ALA A 176 2.10 28.29 -15.63
N ARG A 177 3.33 28.08 -16.12
CA ARG A 177 4.45 27.68 -15.25
C ARG A 177 4.73 28.73 -14.18
N ASN A 178 4.81 28.30 -12.93
CA ASN A 178 5.16 29.13 -11.79
C ASN A 178 6.31 28.47 -11.00
N THR A 179 7.45 29.12 -10.96
CA THR A 179 8.63 28.70 -10.18
C THR A 179 8.92 29.63 -9.01
N GLY A 180 8.04 30.59 -8.78
CA GLY A 180 8.09 31.52 -7.66
C GLY A 180 7.34 31.03 -6.43
N GLU A 181 6.68 31.95 -5.74
CA GLU A 181 5.85 31.60 -4.57
C GLU A 181 4.50 31.00 -4.97
N GLU A 182 3.86 30.32 -4.03
CA GLU A 182 2.49 29.84 -4.15
C GLU A 182 1.52 30.96 -4.47
N ASN A 183 0.45 30.68 -5.20
CA ASN A 183 -0.53 31.66 -5.64
C ASN A 183 -1.93 31.07 -5.78
N MET A 184 -2.91 31.89 -6.17
CA MET A 184 -4.30 31.51 -6.35
C MET A 184 -4.69 31.21 -7.81
N ASN A 185 -3.72 31.08 -8.73
CA ASN A 185 -4.02 30.87 -10.15
C ASN A 185 -4.81 29.57 -10.37
N GLY A 186 -5.99 29.71 -10.98
CA GLY A 186 -6.91 28.59 -11.22
C GLY A 186 -7.66 28.08 -10.00
N TRP A 187 -7.36 28.56 -8.78
CA TRP A 187 -8.00 28.09 -7.55
C TRP A 187 -9.23 28.92 -7.17
N SER A 188 -10.33 28.21 -6.89
CA SER A 188 -11.53 28.75 -6.27
C SER A 188 -11.71 28.20 -4.86
N ARG A 189 -11.94 29.04 -3.87
CA ARG A 189 -12.21 28.64 -2.50
C ARG A 189 -13.69 28.31 -2.31
N LEU A 190 -14.02 27.07 -2.00
CA LEU A 190 -15.39 26.61 -1.79
C LEU A 190 -15.70 26.53 -0.29
N ARG A 191 -15.96 27.67 0.35
CA ARG A 191 -16.18 27.76 1.82
C ARG A 191 -17.50 27.12 2.28
N HIS A 192 -18.48 27.02 1.40
CA HIS A 192 -19.79 26.42 1.68
C HIS A 192 -19.70 24.89 1.64
N ILE A 193 -18.72 24.31 0.96
CA ILE A 193 -18.43 22.89 0.95
C ILE A 193 -17.62 22.56 2.21
N SER A 194 -18.25 21.95 3.21
CA SER A 194 -17.62 21.67 4.50
C SER A 194 -18.00 20.31 5.05
N VAL A 195 -17.02 19.56 5.54
CA VAL A 195 -17.19 18.27 6.24
C VAL A 195 -17.78 18.43 7.65
N GLY A 196 -18.02 19.65 8.09
CA GLY A 196 -18.61 19.95 9.39
C GLY A 196 -17.76 20.84 10.28
N SER A 197 -18.40 21.50 11.24
CA SER A 197 -17.70 22.31 12.24
C SER A 197 -16.88 21.39 13.17
N GLY A 198 -15.65 21.77 13.49
CA GLY A 198 -14.76 20.98 14.35
C GLY A 198 -14.12 19.76 13.66
N HIS A 199 -14.39 19.55 12.36
CA HIS A 199 -13.74 18.53 11.55
C HIS A 199 -12.64 19.13 10.70
N THR A 200 -11.65 18.30 10.34
CA THR A 200 -10.62 18.59 9.35
C THR A 200 -10.71 17.56 8.24
N VAL A 201 -10.58 17.98 6.99
CA VAL A 201 -10.51 17.04 5.86
C VAL A 201 -9.18 16.28 5.95
N THR A 202 -9.25 14.97 6.12
CA THR A 202 -8.09 14.09 6.31
C THR A 202 -7.88 13.09 5.18
N ALA A 203 -8.93 12.83 4.38
CA ALA A 203 -8.88 11.99 3.19
C ALA A 203 -9.73 12.58 2.07
N ILE A 204 -9.35 12.28 0.82
CA ILE A 204 -10.00 12.82 -0.37
C ILE A 204 -9.82 11.89 -1.55
N SER A 205 -10.89 11.65 -2.32
CA SER A 205 -10.84 10.78 -3.49
C SER A 205 -11.88 11.18 -4.54
N PHE A 206 -11.53 11.02 -5.83
CA PHE A 206 -12.46 11.16 -6.94
C PHE A 206 -12.92 9.80 -7.46
N SER A 207 -14.18 9.72 -7.91
CA SER A 207 -14.68 8.57 -8.66
C SER A 207 -14.25 8.64 -10.12
N LYS A 208 -14.02 7.47 -10.73
CA LYS A 208 -13.65 7.34 -12.14
C LYS A 208 -14.86 7.12 -13.05
N ARG A 209 -15.83 6.30 -12.61
CA ARG A 209 -17.01 5.94 -13.41
C ARG A 209 -18.28 5.82 -12.58
N ARG A 210 -19.45 6.03 -13.22
CA ARG A 210 -20.80 5.71 -12.77
C ARG A 210 -21.19 6.23 -11.39
N PRO A 211 -21.17 7.54 -11.11
CA PRO A 211 -20.74 8.64 -11.99
C PRO A 211 -19.22 8.87 -11.94
N SER A 212 -18.69 9.50 -12.98
CA SER A 212 -17.33 10.06 -12.99
C SER A 212 -17.27 11.40 -12.28
N SER A 213 -16.07 11.84 -11.92
CA SER A 213 -15.79 13.17 -11.34
C SER A 213 -16.56 13.47 -10.03
N ARG A 214 -17.08 12.46 -9.36
CA ARG A 214 -17.66 12.63 -8.01
C ARG A 214 -16.54 12.74 -6.99
N LEU A 215 -16.62 13.73 -6.12
CA LEU A 215 -15.63 13.96 -5.07
C LEU A 215 -16.15 13.47 -3.71
N TYR A 216 -15.32 12.72 -3.00
CA TYR A 216 -15.51 12.33 -1.62
C TYR A 216 -14.47 12.99 -0.72
N LEU A 217 -14.91 13.56 0.40
CA LEU A 217 -14.06 14.16 1.43
C LEU A 217 -14.34 13.48 2.77
N GLY A 218 -13.29 12.98 3.40
CA GLY A 218 -13.34 12.43 4.75
C GLY A 218 -13.03 13.51 5.78
N GLY A 219 -13.96 13.76 6.69
CA GLY A 219 -13.82 14.70 7.81
C GLY A 219 -13.60 13.98 9.13
N SER A 220 -12.46 14.22 9.78
CA SER A 220 -12.11 13.70 11.09
C SER A 220 -12.15 14.78 12.16
N SER A 221 -12.49 14.40 13.39
CA SER A 221 -12.57 15.28 14.56
C SER A 221 -12.15 14.52 15.81
N ASP A 222 -11.43 15.16 16.72
CA ASP A 222 -11.00 14.52 17.98
C ASP A 222 -12.16 14.19 18.93
N THR A 223 -13.30 14.82 18.76
CA THR A 223 -14.45 14.71 19.68
C THR A 223 -15.76 14.37 18.99
N GLY A 224 -15.77 14.22 17.67
CA GLY A 224 -16.94 13.92 16.86
C GLY A 224 -16.78 12.65 16.06
N LYS A 225 -17.90 12.11 15.59
CA LYS A 225 -17.88 10.99 14.66
C LYS A 225 -17.36 11.43 13.29
N PRO A 226 -16.62 10.58 12.57
CA PRO A 226 -16.15 10.90 11.22
C PRO A 226 -17.31 11.12 10.26
N THR A 227 -17.13 12.03 9.32
CA THR A 227 -18.11 12.41 8.31
C THR A 227 -17.57 12.21 6.90
N ILE A 228 -18.45 11.86 5.97
CA ILE A 228 -18.14 11.83 4.54
C ILE A 228 -19.00 12.89 3.84
N LEU A 229 -18.35 13.82 3.17
CA LEU A 229 -18.98 14.72 2.24
C LEU A 229 -18.84 14.16 0.82
N ARG A 230 -19.95 14.14 0.08
CA ARG A 230 -19.99 13.78 -1.33
C ARG A 230 -20.48 14.96 -2.16
N MET A 231 -19.75 15.30 -3.20
CA MET A 231 -20.10 16.29 -4.20
C MET A 231 -20.20 15.60 -5.55
N ASP A 232 -21.39 15.71 -6.18
CA ASP A 232 -21.72 14.92 -7.38
C ASP A 232 -21.41 15.65 -8.70
N ASP A 233 -21.28 16.97 -8.67
CA ASP A 233 -21.00 17.81 -9.83
C ASP A 233 -19.95 18.86 -9.49
N MET A 234 -18.81 18.82 -10.21
CA MET A 234 -17.74 19.81 -10.04
C MET A 234 -18.03 21.15 -10.70
N GLU A 235 -19.01 21.22 -11.61
CA GLU A 235 -19.43 22.47 -12.25
C GLU A 235 -20.53 23.18 -11.44
N ASP A 236 -21.42 22.40 -10.81
CA ASP A 236 -22.42 22.91 -9.85
C ASP A 236 -22.05 22.54 -8.42
N ASP A 237 -21.24 23.38 -7.78
CA ASP A 237 -20.79 23.22 -6.40
C ASP A 237 -21.87 23.52 -5.35
N SER A 238 -23.11 23.82 -5.77
CA SER A 238 -24.23 24.05 -4.85
C SER A 238 -24.84 22.77 -4.29
N THR A 239 -24.58 21.61 -4.91
CA THR A 239 -25.14 20.31 -4.52
C THR A 239 -24.10 19.39 -3.92
N PHE A 240 -24.23 19.14 -2.63
CA PHE A 240 -23.42 18.16 -1.89
C PHE A 240 -24.21 17.52 -0.76
N THR A 241 -23.76 16.36 -0.30
CA THR A 241 -24.33 15.67 0.86
C THR A 241 -23.25 15.42 1.91
N VAL A 242 -23.61 15.50 3.19
CA VAL A 242 -22.72 15.12 4.30
C VAL A 242 -23.42 14.02 5.10
N THR A 243 -22.73 12.91 5.28
CA THR A 243 -23.22 11.77 6.08
C THR A 243 -22.22 11.46 7.19
N THR A 244 -22.75 11.03 8.35
CA THR A 244 -21.92 10.53 9.45
C THR A 244 -21.75 9.02 9.31
N ILE A 245 -20.56 8.51 9.55
CA ILE A 245 -20.33 7.07 9.64
C ILE A 245 -20.83 6.60 11.02
N ASN A 246 -22.09 6.22 11.08
CA ASN A 246 -22.79 5.97 12.36
C ASN A 246 -22.19 4.81 13.18
N GLY A 247 -21.57 3.82 12.52
CA GLY A 247 -20.88 2.70 13.16
C GLY A 247 -19.52 3.05 13.75
N ALA A 248 -18.91 4.16 13.33
CA ALA A 248 -17.60 4.58 13.80
C ALA A 248 -17.66 5.23 15.19
N ASP A 249 -16.56 5.15 15.93
CA ASP A 249 -16.38 5.81 17.23
C ASP A 249 -16.08 7.30 17.07
N GLU A 250 -16.37 8.08 18.11
CA GLU A 250 -15.93 9.48 18.20
C GLU A 250 -14.39 9.53 18.28
N GLY A 251 -13.78 10.51 17.63
CA GLY A 251 -12.33 10.64 17.57
C GLY A 251 -11.66 9.76 16.51
N SER A 252 -12.41 8.98 15.74
CA SER A 252 -11.85 8.16 14.68
C SER A 252 -11.31 9.01 13.52
N TYR A 253 -10.11 8.64 13.03
CA TYR A 253 -9.40 9.35 11.98
C TYR A 253 -9.55 8.64 10.64
N ILE A 254 -10.20 9.30 9.67
CA ILE A 254 -10.29 8.82 8.30
C ILE A 254 -8.92 8.97 7.65
N HIS A 255 -8.29 7.84 7.35
CA HIS A 255 -6.96 7.79 6.74
C HIS A 255 -7.02 7.72 5.22
N ASP A 256 -7.97 6.95 4.69
CA ASP A 256 -8.10 6.72 3.26
C ASP A 256 -9.57 6.61 2.83
N ILE A 257 -9.84 6.97 1.58
CA ILE A 257 -11.10 6.75 0.88
C ILE A 257 -10.78 6.16 -0.48
N HIS A 258 -11.18 4.92 -0.70
CA HIS A 258 -11.04 4.28 -1.99
C HIS A 258 -12.40 4.11 -2.68
N VAL A 259 -12.50 4.61 -3.91
CA VAL A 259 -13.72 4.51 -4.72
C VAL A 259 -13.52 3.46 -5.79
N ASN A 260 -14.48 2.54 -5.94
CA ASN A 260 -14.45 1.55 -7.01
C ASN A 260 -14.29 2.24 -8.38
N PRO A 261 -13.26 1.89 -9.18
CA PRO A 261 -12.99 2.56 -10.44
C PRO A 261 -14.09 2.40 -11.48
N GLU A 262 -14.91 1.35 -11.39
CA GLU A 262 -16.05 1.11 -12.28
C GLU A 262 -17.39 1.60 -11.74
N ASN A 263 -17.51 1.80 -10.42
CA ASN A 263 -18.75 2.16 -9.76
C ASN A 263 -18.52 3.22 -8.68
N GLY A 264 -18.68 4.48 -9.02
CA GLY A 264 -18.53 5.62 -8.10
C GLY A 264 -19.51 5.64 -6.92
N ASN A 265 -20.45 4.71 -6.82
CA ASN A 265 -21.30 4.53 -5.64
C ASN A 265 -20.72 3.53 -4.64
N GLU A 266 -19.74 2.75 -5.02
CA GLU A 266 -19.08 1.79 -4.13
C GLU A 266 -17.80 2.38 -3.57
N VAL A 267 -17.73 2.46 -2.24
CA VAL A 267 -16.67 3.17 -1.53
C VAL A 267 -16.24 2.40 -0.30
N LEU A 268 -14.94 2.30 -0.09
CA LEU A 268 -14.33 1.91 1.18
C LEU A 268 -13.79 3.15 1.90
N VAL A 269 -13.99 3.21 3.21
CA VAL A 269 -13.41 4.23 4.09
C VAL A 269 -12.60 3.54 5.17
N VAL A 270 -11.36 3.98 5.32
CA VAL A 270 -10.39 3.43 6.28
C VAL A 270 -10.22 4.38 7.46
N LEU A 271 -10.40 3.87 8.67
CA LEU A 271 -10.07 4.53 9.93
C LEU A 271 -8.79 3.92 10.50
N SER A 272 -7.78 4.74 10.79
CA SER A 272 -6.45 4.23 11.16
C SER A 272 -6.18 4.13 12.66
N ASN A 273 -7.18 4.35 13.49
CA ASN A 273 -7.07 4.16 14.93
C ASN A 273 -6.94 2.66 15.27
N TYR A 274 -6.43 2.35 16.46
CA TYR A 274 -6.49 1.02 17.04
C TYR A 274 -7.75 0.90 17.91
N GLU A 275 -8.24 -0.34 18.10
CA GLU A 275 -9.38 -0.65 18.99
C GLU A 275 -10.70 0.05 18.58
N VAL A 276 -10.89 0.30 17.29
CA VAL A 276 -12.12 0.83 16.69
C VAL A 276 -12.53 -0.03 15.51
N GLU A 277 -13.78 0.05 15.10
CA GLU A 277 -14.19 -0.44 13.76
C GLU A 277 -13.47 0.36 12.69
N SER A 278 -12.63 -0.27 11.90
CA SER A 278 -11.61 0.41 11.10
C SER A 278 -11.95 0.50 9.61
N LEU A 279 -12.78 -0.39 9.08
CA LEU A 279 -13.10 -0.44 7.65
C LEU A 279 -14.60 -0.40 7.42
N PHE A 280 -15.05 0.59 6.64
CA PHE A 280 -16.45 0.77 6.30
C PHE A 280 -16.66 0.72 4.79
N HIS A 281 -17.74 0.05 4.37
CA HIS A 281 -18.17 -0.08 2.99
C HIS A 281 -19.50 0.63 2.77
N SER A 282 -19.66 1.28 1.62
CA SER A 282 -20.90 1.80 1.09
C SER A 282 -21.08 1.34 -0.35
N SER A 283 -22.24 0.83 -0.70
CA SER A 283 -22.65 0.51 -2.08
C SER A 283 -23.59 1.56 -2.71
N ASN A 284 -23.87 2.64 -1.98
CA ASN A 284 -24.87 3.64 -2.38
C ASN A 284 -24.35 5.09 -2.29
N GLY A 285 -23.06 5.28 -2.56
CA GLY A 285 -22.43 6.58 -2.61
C GLY A 285 -22.32 7.28 -1.26
N GLY A 286 -22.09 6.52 -0.18
CA GLY A 286 -21.94 7.06 1.16
C GLY A 286 -23.25 7.39 1.87
N SER A 287 -24.41 6.98 1.31
CA SER A 287 -25.69 7.21 1.99
C SER A 287 -25.88 6.33 3.22
N THR A 288 -25.34 5.12 3.18
CA THR A 288 -25.24 4.20 4.33
C THR A 288 -23.88 3.53 4.37
N TRP A 289 -23.45 3.14 5.57
CA TRP A 289 -22.14 2.54 5.82
C TRP A 289 -22.31 1.25 6.62
N THR A 290 -21.56 0.22 6.25
CA THR A 290 -21.49 -1.07 6.94
C THR A 290 -20.05 -1.35 7.32
N ALA A 291 -19.78 -1.69 8.57
CA ALA A 291 -18.47 -2.14 9.01
C ALA A 291 -18.12 -3.49 8.33
N VAL A 292 -16.94 -3.60 7.76
CA VAL A 292 -16.50 -4.77 7.00
C VAL A 292 -15.07 -5.22 7.37
N GLY A 293 -14.54 -4.75 8.50
CA GLY A 293 -13.22 -5.16 8.99
C GLY A 293 -13.16 -6.64 9.42
N GLY A 294 -14.30 -7.23 9.80
CA GLY A 294 -14.49 -8.66 9.97
C GLY A 294 -13.49 -9.30 10.94
N ASN A 295 -12.86 -10.40 10.53
CA ASN A 295 -11.87 -11.15 11.34
C ASN A 295 -10.57 -10.38 11.65
N LEU A 296 -10.38 -9.17 11.12
CA LEU A 296 -9.25 -8.30 11.45
C LEU A 296 -9.56 -7.29 12.56
N GLU A 297 -10.82 -7.17 12.99
CA GLU A 297 -11.22 -6.27 14.07
C GLU A 297 -11.05 -6.92 15.45
N GLY A 298 -11.20 -6.11 16.50
CA GLY A 298 -11.17 -6.54 17.89
C GLY A 298 -9.97 -6.01 18.68
N GLU A 299 -9.86 -6.38 19.95
CA GLU A 299 -8.90 -5.84 20.94
C GLU A 299 -7.42 -5.91 20.50
N ASN A 300 -7.07 -6.87 19.63
CA ASN A 300 -5.71 -7.03 19.10
C ASN A 300 -5.66 -6.90 17.58
N GLY A 301 -6.68 -6.31 16.98
CA GLY A 301 -6.75 -6.06 15.54
C GLY A 301 -5.66 -5.09 15.06
N PRO A 302 -5.23 -5.20 13.79
CA PRO A 302 -4.27 -4.26 13.22
C PRO A 302 -4.92 -2.88 12.99
N SER A 303 -4.09 -1.84 12.95
CA SER A 303 -4.52 -0.57 12.36
C SER A 303 -4.60 -0.72 10.84
N PHE A 304 -5.73 -0.33 10.25
CA PHE A 304 -5.89 -0.23 8.79
C PHE A 304 -5.29 1.09 8.30
N ARG A 305 -4.70 1.08 7.10
CA ARG A 305 -4.00 2.25 6.54
C ARG A 305 -4.47 2.58 5.14
N ALA A 306 -4.78 1.59 4.32
CA ALA A 306 -5.20 1.77 2.95
C ALA A 306 -6.22 0.71 2.55
N ALA A 307 -7.00 0.98 1.52
CA ALA A 307 -7.88 -0.01 0.91
C ALA A 307 -7.82 0.10 -0.61
N ALA A 308 -8.17 -0.98 -1.30
CA ALA A 308 -8.39 -0.97 -2.74
C ALA A 308 -9.55 -1.88 -3.13
N ILE A 309 -10.31 -1.47 -4.13
CA ILE A 309 -11.36 -2.25 -4.78
C ILE A 309 -10.88 -2.54 -6.21
N ALA A 310 -10.73 -3.79 -6.54
CA ALA A 310 -10.35 -4.26 -7.85
C ALA A 310 -11.51 -5.00 -8.52
N PRO A 311 -12.31 -4.34 -9.37
CA PRO A 311 -13.38 -4.98 -10.12
C PRO A 311 -12.85 -6.11 -11.01
N THR A 312 -13.68 -7.11 -11.29
CA THR A 312 -13.29 -8.25 -12.10
C THR A 312 -14.19 -8.39 -13.32
N ASP A 313 -13.65 -8.85 -14.45
CA ASP A 313 -14.39 -9.07 -15.71
C ASP A 313 -15.62 -9.98 -15.54
N GLY A 314 -15.59 -10.88 -14.58
CA GLY A 314 -16.68 -11.81 -14.26
C GLY A 314 -17.81 -11.21 -13.41
N GLY A 315 -17.70 -9.94 -13.04
CA GLY A 315 -18.56 -9.29 -12.05
C GLY A 315 -18.10 -9.56 -10.61
N GLY A 316 -18.43 -8.62 -9.71
CA GLY A 316 -17.89 -8.56 -8.36
C GLY A 316 -16.52 -7.87 -8.31
N SER A 317 -15.88 -7.94 -7.15
CA SER A 317 -14.58 -7.29 -6.92
C SER A 317 -13.72 -8.14 -6.00
N TYR A 318 -12.40 -7.97 -6.09
CA TYR A 318 -11.52 -8.23 -4.96
C TYR A 318 -11.36 -6.95 -4.14
N TYR A 319 -11.36 -7.10 -2.84
CA TYR A 319 -11.14 -6.03 -1.89
C TYR A 319 -9.81 -6.26 -1.19
N TYR A 320 -9.02 -5.22 -1.05
CA TYR A 320 -7.72 -5.26 -0.38
C TYR A 320 -7.71 -4.33 0.81
N ALA A 321 -7.11 -4.78 1.90
CA ALA A 321 -6.89 -4.01 3.13
C ALA A 321 -5.41 -3.97 3.46
N GLY A 322 -4.82 -2.79 3.40
CA GLY A 322 -3.46 -2.49 3.84
C GLY A 322 -3.47 -2.19 5.34
N THR A 323 -2.70 -2.95 6.10
CA THR A 323 -2.71 -2.89 7.56
C THR A 323 -1.31 -2.69 8.16
N SER A 324 -1.25 -2.48 9.48
CA SER A 324 0.01 -2.42 10.23
C SER A 324 0.77 -3.77 10.30
N ILE A 325 0.16 -4.87 9.84
CA ILE A 325 0.74 -6.22 9.88
C ILE A 325 0.68 -6.94 8.52
N GLY A 326 0.56 -6.21 7.43
CA GLY A 326 0.57 -6.77 6.08
C GLY A 326 -0.64 -6.41 5.24
N LEU A 327 -0.70 -7.04 4.05
CA LEU A 327 -1.77 -6.90 3.09
C LEU A 327 -2.73 -8.08 3.20
N TYR A 328 -4.03 -7.79 3.20
CA TYR A 328 -5.11 -8.77 3.24
C TYR A 328 -6.04 -8.57 2.05
N MET A 329 -6.75 -9.62 1.67
CA MET A 329 -7.74 -9.58 0.60
C MET A 329 -8.98 -10.41 0.95
N THR A 330 -10.11 -10.05 0.33
CA THR A 330 -11.33 -10.85 0.29
C THR A 330 -12.02 -10.65 -1.06
N ASP A 331 -12.87 -11.57 -1.47
CA ASP A 331 -13.71 -11.43 -2.67
C ASP A 331 -15.21 -11.26 -2.32
N GLU A 332 -15.52 -11.22 -1.01
CA GLU A 332 -16.87 -11.00 -0.50
C GLU A 332 -16.85 -10.16 0.77
N LEU A 333 -17.68 -9.11 0.80
CA LEU A 333 -17.92 -8.29 1.99
C LEU A 333 -19.23 -8.75 2.65
N ASN A 334 -19.15 -9.25 3.88
CA ASN A 334 -20.27 -9.79 4.65
C ASN A 334 -20.44 -9.09 6.02
N GLY A 335 -20.34 -7.76 6.04
CA GLY A 335 -20.42 -7.00 7.28
C GLY A 335 -19.35 -7.43 8.29
N ALA A 336 -19.75 -7.62 9.54
CA ALA A 336 -18.87 -8.08 10.60
C ALA A 336 -18.35 -9.53 10.42
N ASP A 337 -18.99 -10.32 9.55
CA ASP A 337 -18.58 -11.69 9.23
C ASP A 337 -17.67 -11.75 7.98
N THR A 338 -17.12 -10.63 7.55
CA THR A 338 -16.16 -10.58 6.43
C THR A 338 -14.89 -11.33 6.80
N GLU A 339 -14.46 -12.24 5.93
CA GLU A 339 -13.26 -13.05 6.10
C GLU A 339 -12.11 -12.49 5.25
N TRP A 340 -11.15 -11.85 5.88
CA TRP A 340 -9.93 -11.34 5.27
C TRP A 340 -8.82 -12.38 5.34
N VAL A 341 -8.17 -12.68 4.20
CA VAL A 341 -7.03 -13.58 4.15
C VAL A 341 -5.75 -12.84 3.80
N PRO A 342 -4.62 -13.16 4.46
CA PRO A 342 -3.36 -12.50 4.16
C PRO A 342 -2.88 -12.84 2.74
N THR A 343 -2.40 -11.82 2.02
CA THR A 343 -1.85 -11.96 0.67
C THR A 343 -0.46 -11.34 0.56
N GLY A 344 0.30 -11.71 -0.48
CA GLY A 344 1.65 -11.17 -0.72
C GLY A 344 2.72 -11.58 0.29
N LEU A 345 2.43 -12.43 1.27
CA LEU A 345 3.36 -12.81 2.36
C LEU A 345 4.68 -13.41 1.84
N GLN A 346 4.66 -14.09 0.70
CA GLN A 346 5.84 -14.75 0.13
C GLN A 346 6.84 -13.74 -0.46
N THR A 347 6.34 -12.63 -0.99
CA THR A 347 7.13 -11.61 -1.68
C THR A 347 7.50 -10.45 -0.77
N MET A 348 6.51 -9.88 -0.08
CA MET A 348 6.71 -8.69 0.75
C MET A 348 6.81 -9.00 2.25
N GLY A 349 6.46 -10.20 2.71
CA GLY A 349 6.29 -10.48 4.13
C GLY A 349 5.05 -9.79 4.70
N ALA A 350 5.16 -9.28 5.94
CA ALA A 350 4.09 -8.57 6.62
C ALA A 350 4.54 -7.15 7.05
N PRO A 351 4.96 -6.27 6.11
CA PRO A 351 5.29 -4.89 6.45
C PRO A 351 4.01 -4.09 6.72
N ILE A 352 4.14 -2.93 7.33
CA ILE A 352 3.05 -1.95 7.32
C ILE A 352 2.80 -1.55 5.88
N ILE A 353 1.57 -1.70 5.41
CA ILE A 353 1.11 -1.21 4.10
C ILE A 353 0.59 0.20 4.31
N ALA A 354 1.30 1.19 3.79
CA ALA A 354 1.00 2.59 4.00
C ALA A 354 -0.06 3.11 3.02
N ASP A 355 -0.01 2.63 1.78
CA ASP A 355 -0.92 3.05 0.71
C ASP A 355 -1.05 1.96 -0.37
N LEU A 356 -2.17 1.99 -1.09
CA LEU A 356 -2.48 1.08 -2.18
C LEU A 356 -2.98 1.90 -3.38
N ASP A 357 -2.45 1.62 -4.57
CA ASP A 357 -2.97 2.15 -5.82
C ASP A 357 -3.28 1.00 -6.79
N TYR A 358 -4.47 1.03 -7.39
CA TYR A 358 -4.95 0.00 -8.31
C TYR A 358 -5.14 0.57 -9.71
N ARG A 359 -4.44 -0.03 -10.68
CA ARG A 359 -4.56 0.30 -12.09
C ARG A 359 -5.46 -0.72 -12.81
N GLU A 360 -6.66 -0.27 -13.16
CA GLU A 360 -7.70 -1.07 -13.81
C GLU A 360 -7.31 -1.59 -15.20
N SER A 361 -6.47 -0.86 -15.95
CA SER A 361 -6.17 -1.20 -17.36
C SER A 361 -5.41 -2.51 -17.56
N ASP A 362 -4.77 -3.04 -16.52
CA ASP A 362 -4.02 -4.30 -16.52
C ASP A 362 -4.02 -5.01 -15.15
N ASP A 363 -5.04 -4.74 -14.34
CA ASP A 363 -5.24 -5.36 -13.02
C ASP A 363 -4.03 -5.27 -12.09
N LEU A 364 -3.26 -4.17 -12.18
CA LEU A 364 -2.06 -3.97 -11.39
C LEU A 364 -2.38 -3.36 -10.03
N LEU A 365 -2.04 -4.05 -8.95
CA LEU A 365 -2.06 -3.51 -7.59
C LEU A 365 -0.65 -3.10 -7.18
N VAL A 366 -0.50 -1.87 -6.72
CA VAL A 366 0.76 -1.31 -6.20
C VAL A 366 0.61 -1.08 -4.71
N ALA A 367 1.53 -1.59 -3.91
CA ALA A 367 1.54 -1.44 -2.47
C ALA A 367 2.79 -0.69 -1.99
N ALA A 368 2.59 0.47 -1.39
CA ALA A 368 3.62 1.23 -0.71
C ALA A 368 3.77 0.73 0.73
N THR A 369 5.00 0.51 1.17
CA THR A 369 5.26 -0.01 2.50
C THR A 369 6.05 0.97 3.36
N HIS A 370 5.80 0.91 4.66
CA HIS A 370 6.60 1.65 5.61
C HIS A 370 7.86 0.84 5.97
N GLY A 371 8.94 1.06 5.21
CA GLY A 371 10.25 0.47 5.46
C GLY A 371 10.62 -0.76 4.64
N ARG A 372 9.90 -1.08 3.54
CA ARG A 372 10.30 -2.13 2.59
C ARG A 372 10.12 -1.75 1.11
N GLY A 373 10.00 -0.46 0.80
CA GLY A 373 9.84 0.02 -0.57
C GLY A 373 8.44 -0.20 -1.14
N ILE A 374 8.35 -0.34 -2.46
CA ILE A 374 7.10 -0.54 -3.21
C ILE A 374 7.06 -1.95 -3.77
N PHE A 375 5.92 -2.59 -3.68
CA PHE A 375 5.64 -3.88 -4.31
C PHE A 375 4.56 -3.73 -5.37
N VAL A 376 4.65 -4.52 -6.42
CA VAL A 376 3.64 -4.60 -7.47
C VAL A 376 3.18 -6.04 -7.63
N GLY A 377 1.90 -6.22 -7.92
CA GLY A 377 1.31 -7.54 -8.14
C GLY A 377 0.10 -7.44 -9.07
N GLU A 378 -0.21 -8.52 -9.78
CA GLU A 378 -1.42 -8.61 -10.58
C GLU A 378 -2.58 -9.12 -9.71
N VAL A 379 -3.75 -8.52 -9.86
CA VAL A 379 -4.98 -8.99 -9.23
C VAL A 379 -5.43 -10.27 -9.95
N PRO A 380 -5.82 -11.32 -9.22
CA PRO A 380 -6.26 -12.58 -9.86
C PRO A 380 -7.46 -12.37 -10.77
N LEU A 381 -7.45 -12.95 -11.95
CA LEU A 381 -8.61 -12.95 -12.85
C LEU A 381 -9.73 -13.78 -12.22
N LYS A 382 -10.92 -13.18 -12.04
CA LYS A 382 -12.15 -13.91 -11.74
C LYS A 382 -12.74 -14.40 -13.07
N VAL A 383 -12.51 -15.65 -13.43
CA VAL A 383 -13.09 -16.23 -14.65
C VAL A 383 -14.55 -16.57 -14.38
N SER A 384 -15.47 -15.86 -15.03
CA SER A 384 -16.90 -16.21 -15.02
C SER A 384 -17.17 -17.38 -15.95
N ASN A 385 -16.90 -18.59 -15.51
CA ASN A 385 -17.52 -19.77 -16.11
C ASN A 385 -18.60 -20.26 -15.16
N GLU A 386 -19.87 -20.11 -15.55
CA GLU A 386 -21.02 -20.67 -14.83
C GLU A 386 -20.99 -22.20 -14.71
N GLU A 387 -19.95 -22.87 -15.20
CA GLU A 387 -19.77 -24.32 -15.07
C GLU A 387 -18.74 -24.75 -14.02
N GLU A 388 -18.04 -23.81 -13.34
CA GLU A 388 -17.06 -24.14 -12.28
C GLU A 388 -16.97 -23.08 -11.19
N LEU A 389 -18.11 -22.64 -10.66
CA LEU A 389 -18.18 -21.96 -9.37
C LEU A 389 -18.45 -22.98 -8.26
N ALA A 390 -17.44 -23.85 -8.03
CA ALA A 390 -17.25 -24.36 -6.69
C ALA A 390 -16.59 -23.23 -5.89
N PRO A 391 -17.10 -22.87 -4.69
CA PRO A 391 -16.52 -21.84 -3.86
C PRO A 391 -15.05 -22.13 -3.61
N LEU A 392 -14.18 -21.10 -3.58
CA LEU A 392 -12.75 -21.18 -3.23
C LEU A 392 -12.49 -21.83 -1.84
N THR A 393 -13.54 -22.14 -1.13
CA THR A 393 -13.53 -22.80 0.17
C THR A 393 -13.49 -24.34 0.11
N HIS A 394 -13.59 -25.01 -1.06
CA HIS A 394 -13.77 -26.47 -1.01
C HIS A 394 -12.82 -27.31 -1.87
N ASP A 395 -11.92 -26.75 -2.68
CA ASP A 395 -11.01 -27.58 -3.48
C ASP A 395 -9.55 -27.60 -3.00
N LYS A 396 -9.15 -26.78 -2.05
CA LYS A 396 -7.89 -27.01 -1.32
C LYS A 396 -8.16 -27.82 -0.06
N LYS A 397 -8.38 -29.11 -0.25
CA LYS A 397 -8.51 -30.08 0.86
C LYS A 397 -7.32 -30.06 1.81
N ILE A 398 -6.25 -29.34 1.47
CA ILE A 398 -4.99 -29.28 2.22
C ILE A 398 -4.30 -27.95 1.97
N GLN A 399 -3.79 -27.34 3.04
CA GLN A 399 -3.01 -26.10 2.98
C GLN A 399 -1.70 -26.25 3.76
N LEU A 400 -0.57 -25.82 3.18
CA LEU A 400 0.71 -25.66 3.88
C LEU A 400 0.76 -24.24 4.45
N LEU A 401 0.68 -24.10 5.78
CA LEU A 401 0.59 -22.79 6.45
C LEU A 401 1.93 -22.09 6.55
N GLY A 402 3.04 -22.83 6.71
CA GLY A 402 4.38 -22.25 6.82
C GLY A 402 5.20 -22.89 7.91
N ASN A 403 6.33 -22.23 8.26
CA ASN A 403 7.12 -22.62 9.42
C ASN A 403 7.41 -21.41 10.33
N TYR A 404 7.40 -21.65 11.62
CA TYR A 404 7.66 -20.61 12.62
C TYR A 404 8.50 -21.19 13.80
N PRO A 405 9.54 -20.46 14.24
CA PRO A 405 10.08 -19.22 13.65
C PRO A 405 10.74 -19.43 12.28
N ASN A 406 10.83 -18.37 11.45
CA ASN A 406 11.61 -18.34 10.23
C ASN A 406 12.11 -16.88 9.99
N PRO A 407 13.43 -16.58 10.08
CA PRO A 407 14.55 -17.50 10.32
C PRO A 407 14.46 -18.22 11.67
N PHE A 408 15.09 -19.41 11.78
CA PHE A 408 15.01 -20.25 12.99
C PHE A 408 16.39 -20.66 13.53
N ASN A 409 16.45 -21.01 14.84
CA ASN A 409 17.67 -21.48 15.52
C ASN A 409 17.31 -22.33 16.76
N PRO A 410 17.72 -23.58 16.86
CA PRO A 410 17.99 -24.49 15.77
C PRO A 410 16.73 -25.21 15.27
N SER A 411 15.56 -24.92 15.83
CA SER A 411 14.30 -25.64 15.53
C SER A 411 13.19 -24.72 15.04
N THR A 412 12.31 -25.27 14.23
CA THR A 412 11.12 -24.60 13.73
C THR A 412 9.95 -25.59 13.66
N GLN A 413 8.73 -25.09 13.79
CA GLN A 413 7.51 -25.89 13.57
C GLN A 413 6.97 -25.61 12.18
N ILE A 414 6.72 -26.67 11.39
CA ILE A 414 6.09 -26.59 10.08
C ILE A 414 4.61 -26.94 10.26
N ALA A 415 3.74 -25.98 9.94
CA ALA A 415 2.30 -26.12 10.10
C ALA A 415 1.59 -26.37 8.77
N PHE A 416 0.59 -27.23 8.77
CA PHE A 416 -0.31 -27.49 7.64
C PHE A 416 -1.71 -27.85 8.15
N GLU A 417 -2.70 -27.67 7.30
CA GLU A 417 -4.10 -27.96 7.60
C GLU A 417 -4.70 -28.93 6.57
N LEU A 418 -5.52 -29.88 7.06
CA LEU A 418 -6.24 -30.85 6.26
C LEU A 418 -7.74 -30.67 6.50
N LEU A 419 -8.53 -30.46 5.44
CA LEU A 419 -10.00 -30.47 5.55
C LEU A 419 -10.58 -31.89 5.46
N VAL A 420 -9.80 -32.83 4.98
CA VAL A 420 -10.17 -34.27 4.89
C VAL A 420 -8.98 -35.13 5.32
N PRO A 421 -9.20 -36.34 5.85
CA PRO A 421 -8.09 -37.27 6.14
C PRO A 421 -7.31 -37.59 4.86
N ALA A 422 -5.97 -37.52 4.95
CA ALA A 422 -5.09 -37.73 3.80
C ALA A 422 -3.82 -38.50 4.18
N ARG A 423 -3.17 -39.10 3.19
CA ARG A 423 -1.81 -39.65 3.31
C ARG A 423 -0.85 -38.52 3.07
N VAL A 424 -0.05 -38.12 4.10
CA VAL A 424 0.82 -36.91 4.07
C VAL A 424 2.28 -37.35 4.08
N GLN A 425 3.07 -36.74 3.19
CA GLN A 425 4.52 -36.78 3.18
C GLN A 425 5.07 -35.37 3.33
N LEU A 426 5.98 -35.17 4.28
CA LEU A 426 6.65 -33.90 4.52
C LEU A 426 8.15 -34.13 4.58
N ASP A 427 8.85 -33.66 3.57
CA ASP A 427 10.28 -33.88 3.36
C ASP A 427 11.05 -32.57 3.40
N ILE A 428 12.27 -32.59 3.93
CA ILE A 428 13.21 -31.46 3.99
C ILE A 428 14.36 -31.71 3.01
N TYR A 429 14.76 -30.65 2.30
CA TYR A 429 15.83 -30.67 1.29
C TYR A 429 16.86 -29.55 1.52
N ASP A 430 18.10 -29.78 1.13
CA ASP A 430 19.11 -28.74 1.03
C ASP A 430 18.99 -27.96 -0.30
N ILE A 431 19.84 -26.92 -0.46
CA ILE A 431 19.88 -26.09 -1.70
C ILE A 431 20.32 -26.87 -2.95
N GLN A 432 20.84 -28.07 -2.82
CA GLN A 432 21.22 -28.96 -3.93
C GLN A 432 20.08 -29.95 -4.28
N GLY A 433 18.93 -29.84 -3.60
CA GLY A 433 17.79 -30.72 -3.79
C GLY A 433 17.95 -32.10 -3.15
N ARG A 434 18.96 -32.30 -2.30
CA ARG A 434 19.15 -33.58 -1.59
C ARG A 434 18.21 -33.60 -0.38
N LYS A 435 17.48 -34.70 -0.25
CA LYS A 435 16.60 -34.94 0.91
C LYS A 435 17.46 -35.18 2.16
N ILE A 436 17.27 -34.34 3.17
CA ILE A 436 18.02 -34.39 4.43
C ILE A 436 17.19 -34.89 5.59
N ALA A 437 15.86 -34.80 5.53
CA ALA A 437 14.95 -35.37 6.54
C ALA A 437 13.59 -35.71 5.90
N ALA A 438 12.86 -36.63 6.53
CA ALA A 438 11.45 -36.90 6.30
C ALA A 438 10.72 -36.77 7.64
N LEU A 439 9.87 -35.79 7.76
CA LEU A 439 9.08 -35.55 8.98
C LEU A 439 7.81 -36.37 8.98
N LEU A 440 7.21 -36.58 7.82
CA LEU A 440 6.10 -37.49 7.58
C LEU A 440 6.39 -38.32 6.31
N SER A 441 6.13 -39.62 6.37
CA SER A 441 6.49 -40.60 5.28
C SER A 441 5.26 -41.32 4.77
N GLY A 442 4.24 -40.61 4.33
CA GLY A 442 3.00 -41.20 3.80
C GLY A 442 2.05 -41.68 4.90
N SER A 443 2.14 -41.14 6.08
CA SER A 443 1.25 -41.42 7.21
C SER A 443 -0.16 -40.90 6.91
N VAL A 444 -1.19 -41.66 7.34
CA VAL A 444 -2.57 -41.17 7.32
C VAL A 444 -2.74 -40.18 8.45
N VAL A 445 -3.12 -38.96 8.13
CA VAL A 445 -3.34 -37.85 9.03
C VAL A 445 -4.81 -37.44 8.99
N SER A 446 -5.43 -37.22 10.14
CA SER A 446 -6.84 -36.79 10.24
C SER A 446 -7.05 -35.37 9.71
N ALA A 447 -8.28 -34.97 9.45
CA ALA A 447 -8.63 -33.58 9.24
C ALA A 447 -8.26 -32.73 10.47
N GLY A 448 -7.91 -31.46 10.23
CA GLY A 448 -7.49 -30.49 11.23
C GLY A 448 -6.13 -29.89 10.97
N ARG A 449 -5.71 -28.98 11.84
CA ARG A 449 -4.39 -28.34 11.84
C ARG A 449 -3.35 -29.27 12.48
N HIS A 450 -2.20 -29.38 11.83
CA HIS A 450 -1.07 -30.21 12.25
C HIS A 450 0.22 -29.41 12.24
N GLU A 451 1.11 -29.73 13.19
CA GLU A 451 2.42 -29.11 13.31
C GLU A 451 3.50 -30.19 13.44
N GLN A 452 4.60 -30.02 12.72
CA GLN A 452 5.74 -30.93 12.75
C GLN A 452 7.00 -30.18 13.15
N LEU A 453 7.63 -30.59 14.25
CA LEU A 453 8.89 -30.02 14.70
C LEU A 453 10.04 -30.48 13.77
N PHE A 454 10.80 -29.54 13.26
CA PHE A 454 12.07 -29.78 12.60
C PHE A 454 13.23 -29.26 13.45
N ASP A 455 14.14 -30.13 13.83
CA ASP A 455 15.37 -29.80 14.55
C ASP A 455 16.57 -29.89 13.59
N ALA A 456 17.18 -28.74 13.33
CA ALA A 456 18.35 -28.56 12.47
C ALA A 456 19.65 -28.35 13.26
N ALA A 457 19.72 -28.78 14.51
CA ALA A 457 20.91 -28.59 15.36
C ALA A 457 22.23 -29.10 14.74
N ARG A 458 22.15 -30.11 13.86
CA ARG A 458 23.31 -30.70 13.16
C ARG A 458 23.57 -30.14 11.76
N LEU A 459 22.73 -29.18 11.30
CA LEU A 459 22.85 -28.60 9.96
C LEU A 459 23.61 -27.26 10.05
N SER A 460 24.19 -26.80 8.96
CA SER A 460 24.85 -25.50 8.83
C SER A 460 23.80 -24.40 8.62
N SER A 461 24.13 -23.16 9.03
CA SER A 461 23.32 -21.99 8.65
C SER A 461 23.16 -21.92 7.13
N GLY A 462 21.95 -21.58 6.66
CA GLY A 462 21.65 -21.52 5.23
C GLY A 462 20.16 -21.73 4.94
N THR A 463 19.84 -21.73 3.65
CA THR A 463 18.47 -21.95 3.15
C THR A 463 18.20 -23.43 2.95
N TYR A 464 17.03 -23.86 3.37
CA TYR A 464 16.48 -25.19 3.21
C TYR A 464 15.11 -25.12 2.59
N PHE A 465 14.67 -26.24 1.99
CA PHE A 465 13.33 -26.37 1.42
C PHE A 465 12.56 -27.47 2.16
N TYR A 466 11.26 -27.25 2.35
CA TYR A 466 10.37 -28.32 2.81
C TYR A 466 9.22 -28.49 1.83
N ARG A 467 8.90 -29.75 1.51
CA ARG A 467 7.88 -30.13 0.54
C ARG A 467 6.80 -30.94 1.22
N LEU A 468 5.56 -30.45 1.13
CA LEU A 468 4.36 -31.16 1.52
C LEU A 468 3.73 -31.80 0.29
N GLN A 469 3.54 -33.10 0.35
CA GLN A 469 2.74 -33.86 -0.60
C GLN A 469 1.64 -34.58 0.17
N ALA A 470 0.41 -34.54 -0.34
CA ALA A 470 -0.64 -35.33 0.25
C ALA A 470 -1.53 -35.93 -0.81
N PHE A 471 -2.05 -37.12 -0.48
CA PHE A 471 -2.87 -37.94 -1.34
C PHE A 471 -4.15 -38.30 -0.60
N SER A 472 -5.25 -38.36 -1.34
CA SER A 472 -6.50 -38.95 -0.82
C SER A 472 -6.27 -40.39 -0.36
N LEU A 473 -7.16 -40.93 0.45
CA LEU A 473 -7.08 -42.35 0.84
C LEU A 473 -7.20 -43.28 -0.37
N GLY A 474 -7.77 -42.79 -1.48
CA GLY A 474 -7.84 -43.49 -2.77
C GLY A 474 -6.61 -43.35 -3.65
N GLY A 475 -5.58 -42.55 -3.22
CA GLY A 475 -4.31 -42.38 -3.95
C GLY A 475 -4.25 -41.21 -4.91
N GLU A 476 -5.29 -40.40 -5.02
CA GLU A 476 -5.29 -39.14 -5.80
C GLU A 476 -4.43 -38.08 -5.13
N MET A 477 -3.59 -37.37 -5.90
CA MET A 477 -2.77 -36.28 -5.37
C MET A 477 -3.65 -35.07 -5.06
N LEU A 478 -3.65 -34.61 -3.80
CA LEU A 478 -4.42 -33.47 -3.32
C LEU A 478 -3.59 -32.17 -3.28
N ILE A 479 -2.29 -32.31 -2.98
CA ILE A 479 -1.35 -31.16 -2.95
C ILE A 479 0.09 -31.64 -3.20
N ASN A 480 0.87 -30.79 -3.86
CA ASN A 480 2.34 -30.90 -3.94
C ASN A 480 2.90 -29.48 -3.93
N THR A 481 3.39 -29.05 -2.78
CA THR A 481 3.90 -27.68 -2.61
C THR A 481 5.21 -27.67 -1.84
N THR A 482 6.08 -26.72 -2.17
CA THR A 482 7.40 -26.56 -1.56
C THR A 482 7.54 -25.12 -1.06
N ARG A 483 8.14 -24.95 0.13
CA ARG A 483 8.50 -23.65 0.71
C ARG A 483 9.92 -23.62 1.18
N THR A 484 10.44 -22.41 1.39
CA THR A 484 11.79 -22.14 1.90
C THR A 484 11.78 -21.83 3.38
N MET A 485 12.86 -22.14 4.08
CA MET A 485 13.14 -21.75 5.46
C MET A 485 14.62 -21.42 5.64
N SER A 486 14.95 -20.52 6.57
CA SER A 486 16.32 -20.05 6.80
C SER A 486 16.76 -20.41 8.21
N LEU A 487 17.84 -21.21 8.29
CA LEU A 487 18.52 -21.54 9.54
C LEU A 487 19.62 -20.51 9.80
N VAL A 488 19.61 -19.91 10.97
CA VAL A 488 20.63 -18.97 11.44
C VAL A 488 21.17 -19.49 12.78
N LYS A 489 22.47 -19.76 12.86
CA LYS A 489 23.17 -20.16 14.08
C LYS A 489 24.10 -19.08 14.55
#